data_a0ec775d9660464195d2f70747c55fe0
#
_entry.id   a0ec775d9660464195d2f70747c55fe0
#
_cell.length_a   1.000
_cell.length_b   1.000
_cell.length_c   1.000
_cell.angle_alpha   90.00
_cell.angle_beta   90.00
_cell.angle_gamma   90.00
#
_symmetry.space_group_name_H-M   'P 1'
#
loop_
_entity.id
_entity.type
_entity.pdbx_description
1 polymer ?
#
loop_
_entity_poly.entity_id
_entity_poly.type
_entity_poly.pdbx_seq_one_letter_code
_entity_poly.pdbx_strand_id
1 'polypeptide(L)'
;MPDPEKIPVPFTVIGGFLGAGKTTLLNHVLTQSAGIRCAVLVNDFGDLNIDKSLVSSHDGQTISLTNGCICCSISNDFNQTLISLLKRIEEFDQVVVEASGVSEPDRIMDIARLDPELSPNGVVVLVDAAEVKKNAADRYIGNIVVKQLQTAELLIVNKTDLVSNEKLAEL
;
A
#
# COMPACT_ATOMS: atom_id res chain seq x y z
N MET A 1 20.39 -21.25 -3.05
CA MET A 1 19.17 -21.65 -3.80
C MET A 1 18.00 -21.45 -2.84
N PRO A 2 16.88 -20.88 -3.26
CA PRO A 2 15.71 -20.82 -2.40
C PRO A 2 15.27 -22.24 -2.04
N ASP A 3 14.75 -22.40 -0.82
CA ASP A 3 14.20 -23.65 -0.34
C ASP A 3 12.96 -24.00 -1.17
N PRO A 4 12.91 -25.14 -1.86
CA PRO A 4 11.79 -25.49 -2.74
C PRO A 4 10.45 -25.72 -2.01
N GLU A 5 10.46 -25.80 -0.68
CA GLU A 5 9.24 -25.95 0.14
C GLU A 5 8.69 -24.60 0.65
N LYS A 6 9.40 -23.47 0.44
CA LYS A 6 8.99 -22.18 0.97
C LYS A 6 8.00 -21.51 0.03
N ILE A 7 6.78 -21.27 0.50
CA ILE A 7 5.74 -20.55 -0.26
C ILE A 7 6.07 -19.05 -0.22
N PRO A 8 6.26 -18.39 -1.37
CA PRO A 8 6.53 -16.96 -1.40
C PRO A 8 5.38 -16.15 -0.79
N VAL A 9 5.72 -15.09 -0.05
CA VAL A 9 4.74 -14.25 0.63
C VAL A 9 4.10 -13.28 -0.38
N PRO A 10 2.76 -13.17 -0.43
CA PRO A 10 2.05 -12.24 -1.29
C PRO A 10 2.47 -10.79 -1.03
N PHE A 11 2.77 -10.06 -2.11
CA PHE A 11 3.22 -8.68 -2.07
C PHE A 11 2.24 -7.80 -2.85
N THR A 12 1.58 -6.87 -2.16
CA THR A 12 0.58 -5.95 -2.74
C THR A 12 1.09 -4.52 -2.68
N VAL A 13 0.92 -3.76 -3.75
CA VAL A 13 1.23 -2.34 -3.77
C VAL A 13 -0.06 -1.53 -3.83
N ILE A 14 -0.20 -0.57 -2.91
CA ILE A 14 -1.32 0.38 -2.90
C ILE A 14 -0.82 1.72 -3.43
N GLY A 15 -1.30 2.08 -4.60
CA GLY A 15 -1.06 3.35 -5.29
C GLY A 15 -2.26 4.28 -5.28
N GLY A 16 -2.10 5.40 -5.94
CA GLY A 16 -3.13 6.44 -6.07
C GLY A 16 -2.59 7.81 -5.71
N PHE A 17 -3.16 8.85 -6.33
CA PHE A 17 -2.69 10.21 -6.16
C PHE A 17 -2.90 10.73 -4.71
N LEU A 18 -2.31 11.88 -4.41
CA LEU A 18 -2.42 12.53 -3.10
C LEU A 18 -3.90 12.72 -2.72
N GLY A 19 -4.24 12.40 -1.48
CA GLY A 19 -5.60 12.55 -0.97
C GLY A 19 -6.61 11.48 -1.41
N ALA A 20 -6.23 10.47 -2.21
CA ALA A 20 -7.13 9.41 -2.68
C ALA A 20 -7.66 8.48 -1.57
N GLY A 21 -7.04 8.48 -0.38
CA GLY A 21 -7.47 7.69 0.77
C GLY A 21 -6.64 6.44 1.04
N LYS A 22 -5.42 6.33 0.50
CA LYS A 22 -4.51 5.19 0.69
C LYS A 22 -4.26 4.86 2.16
N THR A 23 -3.84 5.86 2.93
CA THR A 23 -3.56 5.73 4.37
C THR A 23 -4.79 5.30 5.17
N THR A 24 -5.99 5.78 4.79
CA THR A 24 -7.25 5.36 5.39
C THR A 24 -7.53 3.88 5.15
N LEU A 25 -7.31 3.39 3.92
CA LEU A 25 -7.44 1.99 3.58
C LEU A 25 -6.44 1.13 4.37
N LEU A 26 -5.18 1.57 4.46
CA LEU A 26 -4.15 0.84 5.20
C LEU A 26 -4.45 0.76 6.69
N ASN A 27 -4.93 1.85 7.28
CA ASN A 27 -5.37 1.85 8.67
C ASN A 27 -6.48 0.82 8.90
N HIS A 28 -7.42 0.72 7.99
CA HIS A 28 -8.48 -0.30 8.03
C HIS A 28 -7.91 -1.72 7.92
N VAL A 29 -6.99 -1.96 6.99
CA VAL A 29 -6.31 -3.26 6.84
C VAL A 29 -5.58 -3.64 8.12
N LEU A 30 -4.77 -2.74 8.69
CA LEU A 30 -4.00 -3.00 9.92
C LEU A 30 -4.90 -3.31 11.13
N THR A 31 -6.03 -2.63 11.24
CA THR A 31 -6.93 -2.78 12.42
C THR A 31 -7.91 -3.93 12.30
N GLN A 32 -8.20 -4.39 11.07
CA GLN A 32 -9.23 -5.41 10.81
C GLN A 32 -8.71 -6.71 10.19
N SER A 33 -7.40 -6.89 10.06
CA SER A 33 -6.79 -8.13 9.54
C SER A 33 -6.88 -9.27 10.56
N ALA A 34 -8.09 -9.77 10.79
CA ALA A 34 -8.34 -10.84 11.74
C ALA A 34 -7.61 -12.14 11.33
N GLY A 35 -6.55 -12.49 12.06
CA GLY A 35 -5.80 -13.73 11.87
C GLY A 35 -4.78 -13.72 10.74
N ILE A 36 -4.58 -12.60 10.05
CA ILE A 36 -3.55 -12.43 9.01
C ILE A 36 -2.46 -11.51 9.55
N ARG A 37 -1.22 -11.99 9.56
CA ARG A 37 -0.05 -11.20 9.99
C ARG A 37 0.45 -10.39 8.80
N CYS A 38 0.05 -9.12 8.74
CA CYS A 38 0.38 -8.23 7.64
C CYS A 38 1.59 -7.35 7.98
N ALA A 39 2.59 -7.33 7.12
CA ALA A 39 3.65 -6.33 7.15
C ALA A 39 3.27 -5.17 6.23
N VAL A 40 3.18 -3.96 6.78
CA VAL A 40 2.81 -2.76 6.02
C VAL A 40 3.96 -1.77 6.02
N LEU A 41 4.39 -1.37 4.83
CA LEU A 41 5.41 -0.34 4.63
C LEU A 41 4.72 0.97 4.23
N VAL A 42 4.92 2.02 5.02
CA VAL A 42 4.31 3.35 4.81
C VAL A 42 5.37 4.44 4.76
N ASN A 43 5.07 5.54 4.08
CA ASN A 43 5.97 6.69 4.05
C ASN A 43 6.07 7.40 5.40
N ASP A 44 4.96 7.54 6.12
CA ASP A 44 4.91 8.22 7.41
C ASP A 44 3.85 7.59 8.32
N PHE A 45 4.26 7.26 9.56
CA PHE A 45 3.34 6.80 10.61
C PHE A 45 2.37 7.88 11.06
N GLY A 46 2.76 9.16 10.97
CA GLY A 46 1.94 10.28 11.39
C GLY A 46 0.59 10.35 10.68
N ASP A 47 0.52 9.78 9.50
CA ASP A 47 -0.70 9.71 8.71
C ASP A 47 -1.63 8.54 9.11
N LEU A 48 -1.12 7.58 9.90
CA LEU A 48 -1.90 6.43 10.37
C LEU A 48 -2.60 6.75 11.70
N ASN A 49 -3.88 6.47 11.77
CA ASN A 49 -4.68 6.61 13.00
C ASN A 49 -4.90 5.24 13.67
N ILE A 50 -3.81 4.63 14.13
CA ILE A 50 -3.85 3.34 14.82
C ILE A 50 -4.25 3.56 16.29
N ASP A 51 -5.24 2.82 16.77
CA ASP A 51 -5.62 2.83 18.18
C ASP A 51 -4.45 2.33 19.05
N LYS A 52 -4.07 3.13 20.04
CA LYS A 52 -2.97 2.81 20.96
C LYS A 52 -3.18 1.49 21.70
N SER A 53 -4.42 1.07 21.90
CA SER A 53 -4.75 -0.22 22.52
C SER A 53 -4.33 -1.42 21.67
N LEU A 54 -4.18 -1.23 20.37
CA LEU A 54 -3.74 -2.26 19.41
C LEU A 54 -2.22 -2.31 19.24
N VAL A 55 -1.50 -1.30 19.74
CA VAL A 55 -0.05 -1.24 19.64
C VAL A 55 0.59 -2.07 20.74
N SER A 56 1.35 -3.11 20.38
CA SER A 56 2.12 -3.94 21.31
C SER A 56 3.51 -3.37 21.58
N SER A 57 4.15 -2.79 20.57
CA SER A 57 5.45 -2.10 20.70
C SER A 57 5.66 -1.07 19.60
N HIS A 58 6.53 -0.09 19.86
CA HIS A 58 6.93 0.95 18.91
C HIS A 58 8.41 1.31 19.14
N ASP A 59 9.25 1.16 18.14
CA ASP A 59 10.69 1.42 18.20
C ASP A 59 11.16 2.62 17.37
N GLY A 60 10.24 3.47 16.93
CA GLY A 60 10.50 4.67 16.12
C GLY A 60 10.48 4.42 14.61
N GLN A 61 10.73 3.21 14.15
CA GLN A 61 10.67 2.82 12.72
C GLN A 61 9.63 1.73 12.46
N THR A 62 9.22 1.01 13.48
CA THR A 62 8.27 -0.09 13.38
C THR A 62 7.26 -0.02 14.51
N ILE A 63 5.99 -0.13 14.16
CA ILE A 63 4.88 -0.33 15.10
C ILE A 63 4.42 -1.77 14.98
N SER A 64 4.50 -2.53 16.07
CA SER A 64 3.96 -3.89 16.13
C SER A 64 2.57 -3.86 16.76
N LEU A 65 1.64 -4.61 16.21
CA LEU A 65 0.25 -4.68 16.66
C LEU A 65 -0.03 -6.00 17.39
N THR A 66 -1.02 -6.01 18.25
CA THR A 66 -1.43 -7.18 19.05
C THR A 66 -1.99 -8.33 18.20
N ASN A 67 -2.44 -8.05 16.97
CA ASN A 67 -2.88 -9.05 15.99
C ASN A 67 -1.73 -9.71 15.20
N GLY A 68 -0.47 -9.35 15.49
CA GLY A 68 0.71 -9.87 14.79
C GLY A 68 1.09 -9.09 13.53
N CYS A 69 0.34 -8.06 13.15
CA CYS A 69 0.75 -7.15 12.08
C CYS A 69 1.87 -6.22 12.53
N ILE A 70 2.69 -5.78 11.58
CA ILE A 70 3.65 -4.69 11.78
C ILE A 70 3.42 -3.59 10.76
N CYS A 71 3.73 -2.36 11.15
CA CYS A 71 3.83 -1.22 10.25
C CYS A 71 5.24 -0.64 10.33
N CYS A 72 5.93 -0.52 9.19
CA CYS A 72 7.28 0.01 9.08
C CYS A 72 7.26 1.34 8.32
N SER A 73 7.94 2.36 8.84
CA SER A 73 8.13 3.62 8.13
C SER A 73 9.27 3.53 7.12
N ILE A 74 9.04 4.09 5.93
CA ILE A 74 10.03 4.19 4.85
C ILE A 74 10.79 5.54 4.96
N SER A 75 11.17 5.95 6.16
CA SER A 75 11.61 7.33 6.45
C SER A 75 12.93 7.74 5.79
N ASN A 76 13.86 6.82 5.50
CA ASN A 76 15.18 7.18 4.96
C ASN A 76 15.64 6.33 3.77
N ASP A 77 15.30 5.06 3.71
CA ASP A 77 15.70 4.17 2.63
C ASP A 77 14.73 2.98 2.53
N PHE A 78 13.93 2.99 1.47
CA PHE A 78 12.99 1.91 1.16
C PHE A 78 13.70 0.55 1.09
N ASN A 79 14.88 0.50 0.48
CA ASN A 79 15.61 -0.75 0.31
C ASN A 79 16.07 -1.32 1.65
N GLN A 80 16.54 -0.48 2.57
CA GLN A 80 16.96 -0.95 3.91
C GLN A 80 15.77 -1.46 4.72
N THR A 81 14.64 -0.77 4.65
CA THR A 81 13.40 -1.20 5.32
C THR A 81 12.93 -2.54 4.76
N LEU A 82 12.93 -2.68 3.44
CA LEU A 82 12.57 -3.93 2.77
C LEU A 82 13.52 -5.08 3.13
N ILE A 83 14.84 -4.87 3.07
CA ILE A 83 15.85 -5.88 3.47
C ILE A 83 15.64 -6.32 4.92
N SER A 84 15.31 -5.40 5.80
CA SER A 84 15.04 -5.71 7.21
C SER A 84 13.77 -6.55 7.36
N LEU A 85 12.75 -6.27 6.55
CA LEU A 85 11.53 -7.05 6.49
C LEU A 85 11.77 -8.45 5.93
N LEU A 86 12.51 -8.58 4.83
CA LEU A 86 12.81 -9.87 4.20
C LEU A 86 13.54 -10.84 5.15
N LYS A 87 14.39 -10.35 6.04
CA LYS A 87 15.01 -11.18 7.08
C LYS A 87 14.01 -11.84 8.04
N ARG A 88 12.80 -11.34 8.09
CA ARG A 88 11.71 -11.79 8.96
C ARG A 88 10.47 -12.20 8.15
N ILE A 89 10.62 -12.44 6.87
CA ILE A 89 9.48 -12.62 5.95
C ILE A 89 8.57 -13.79 6.35
N GLU A 90 9.11 -14.83 6.96
CA GLU A 90 8.38 -16.00 7.45
C GLU A 90 7.39 -15.68 8.60
N GLU A 91 7.55 -14.54 9.26
CA GLU A 91 6.64 -14.10 10.31
C GLU A 91 5.32 -13.55 9.74
N PHE A 92 5.25 -13.30 8.43
CA PHE A 92 4.13 -12.62 7.79
C PHE A 92 3.44 -13.47 6.75
N ASP A 93 2.14 -13.28 6.66
CA ASP A 93 1.27 -13.94 5.69
C ASP A 93 1.07 -13.05 4.44
N GLN A 94 1.36 -11.74 4.55
CA GLN A 94 1.24 -10.76 3.46
C GLN A 94 2.11 -9.53 3.71
N VAL A 95 2.63 -8.96 2.62
CA VAL A 95 3.30 -7.65 2.60
C VAL A 95 2.45 -6.66 1.81
N VAL A 96 2.23 -5.48 2.37
CA VAL A 96 1.53 -4.37 1.69
C VAL A 96 2.43 -3.14 1.71
N VAL A 97 2.62 -2.51 0.56
CA VAL A 97 3.42 -1.29 0.44
C VAL A 97 2.54 -0.14 0.00
N GLU A 98 2.55 0.94 0.75
CA GLU A 98 1.97 2.21 0.31
C GLU A 98 2.95 2.96 -0.57
N ALA A 99 2.61 3.10 -1.84
CA ALA A 99 3.33 3.93 -2.77
C ALA A 99 3.06 5.43 -2.48
N SER A 100 4.08 6.27 -2.59
CA SER A 100 3.88 7.72 -2.54
C SER A 100 2.85 8.18 -3.58
N GLY A 101 2.08 9.22 -3.26
CA GLY A 101 1.05 9.73 -4.16
C GLY A 101 1.54 10.21 -5.54
N VAL A 102 2.83 10.40 -5.70
CA VAL A 102 3.47 10.81 -6.97
C VAL A 102 4.39 9.73 -7.57
N SER A 103 4.47 8.55 -6.95
CA SER A 103 5.30 7.44 -7.44
C SER A 103 4.55 6.56 -8.45
N GLU A 104 5.32 5.69 -9.11
CA GLU A 104 4.82 4.65 -10.02
C GLU A 104 4.72 3.33 -9.24
N PRO A 105 3.51 2.84 -8.90
CA PRO A 105 3.35 1.63 -8.08
C PRO A 105 3.95 0.38 -8.73
N ASP A 106 3.93 0.29 -10.06
CA ASP A 106 4.45 -0.85 -10.80
C ASP A 106 5.95 -1.05 -10.58
N ARG A 107 6.73 0.03 -10.45
CA ARG A 107 8.15 -0.07 -10.11
C ARG A 107 8.42 -0.67 -8.73
N ILE A 108 7.50 -0.45 -7.79
CA ILE A 108 7.59 -1.10 -6.48
C ILE A 108 7.24 -2.59 -6.62
N MET A 109 6.26 -2.92 -7.46
CA MET A 109 5.90 -4.31 -7.75
C MET A 109 7.02 -5.09 -8.44
N ASP A 110 7.90 -4.44 -9.22
CA ASP A 110 9.06 -5.10 -9.83
C ASP A 110 9.97 -5.77 -8.79
N ILE A 111 9.99 -5.28 -7.56
CA ILE A 111 10.75 -5.90 -6.47
C ILE A 111 10.24 -7.31 -6.19
N ALA A 112 8.92 -7.47 -6.07
CA ALA A 112 8.33 -8.79 -5.84
C ALA A 112 8.48 -9.74 -7.05
N ARG A 113 8.62 -9.18 -8.26
CA ARG A 113 8.91 -9.97 -9.47
C ARG A 113 10.35 -10.50 -9.50
N LEU A 114 11.26 -9.83 -8.80
CA LEU A 114 12.69 -10.17 -8.78
C LEU A 114 13.12 -10.95 -7.54
N ASP A 115 12.38 -10.87 -6.44
CA ASP A 115 12.73 -11.52 -5.19
C ASP A 115 11.99 -12.86 -5.05
N PRO A 116 12.69 -14.00 -4.89
CA PRO A 116 12.08 -15.32 -4.82
C PRO A 116 11.28 -15.59 -3.52
N GLU A 117 11.44 -14.75 -2.51
CA GLU A 117 10.68 -14.86 -1.25
C GLU A 117 9.34 -14.13 -1.32
N LEU A 118 9.11 -13.34 -2.37
CA LEU A 118 7.89 -12.58 -2.60
C LEU A 118 7.10 -13.13 -3.80
N SER A 119 5.78 -13.01 -3.75
CA SER A 119 4.88 -13.31 -4.86
C SER A 119 4.08 -12.06 -5.23
N PRO A 120 4.20 -11.55 -6.48
CA PRO A 120 3.36 -10.45 -6.93
C PRO A 120 1.88 -10.80 -6.77
N ASN A 121 1.15 -10.00 -5.96
CA ASN A 121 -0.26 -10.22 -5.68
C ASN A 121 -1.17 -9.17 -6.33
N GLY A 122 -0.60 -8.02 -6.71
CA GLY A 122 -1.28 -7.02 -7.51
C GLY A 122 -1.05 -5.57 -7.08
N VAL A 123 -1.30 -4.67 -8.02
CA VAL A 123 -1.27 -3.22 -7.82
C VAL A 123 -2.71 -2.72 -7.67
N VAL A 124 -3.02 -2.20 -6.48
CA VAL A 124 -4.31 -1.59 -6.14
C VAL A 124 -4.16 -0.08 -6.23
N VAL A 125 -4.94 0.58 -7.07
CA VAL A 125 -4.90 2.04 -7.19
C VAL A 125 -6.20 2.65 -6.68
N LEU A 126 -6.09 3.58 -5.74
CA LEU A 126 -7.22 4.37 -5.26
C LEU A 126 -7.33 5.67 -6.04
N VAL A 127 -8.55 6.02 -6.42
CA VAL A 127 -8.87 7.31 -7.03
C VAL A 127 -9.97 8.02 -6.26
N ASP A 128 -9.84 9.34 -6.15
CA ASP A 128 -10.90 10.21 -5.63
C ASP A 128 -11.92 10.45 -6.74
N ALA A 129 -13.16 10.02 -6.55
CA ALA A 129 -14.24 10.16 -7.54
C ALA A 129 -14.47 11.61 -7.96
N ALA A 130 -14.29 12.56 -7.05
CA ALA A 130 -14.49 13.98 -7.34
C ALA A 130 -13.36 14.61 -8.16
N GLU A 131 -12.13 14.13 -8.01
CA GLU A 131 -10.91 14.79 -8.50
C GLU A 131 -10.21 14.05 -9.65
N VAL A 132 -10.45 12.75 -9.85
CA VAL A 132 -9.66 11.92 -10.77
C VAL A 132 -9.64 12.45 -12.20
N LYS A 133 -10.78 12.85 -12.77
CA LYS A 133 -10.84 13.41 -14.14
C LYS A 133 -10.07 14.72 -14.26
N LYS A 134 -10.22 15.60 -13.28
CA LYS A 134 -9.49 16.87 -13.21
C LYS A 134 -7.99 16.65 -13.10
N ASN A 135 -7.58 15.76 -12.19
CA ASN A 135 -6.17 15.45 -11.99
C ASN A 135 -5.54 14.78 -13.21
N ALA A 136 -6.26 13.87 -13.87
CA ALA A 136 -5.79 13.23 -15.10
C ALA A 136 -5.64 14.20 -16.29
N ALA A 137 -6.45 15.26 -16.33
CA ALA A 137 -6.38 16.31 -17.36
C ALA A 137 -5.38 17.44 -17.00
N ASP A 138 -4.82 17.43 -15.82
CA ASP A 138 -3.90 18.50 -15.37
C ASP A 138 -2.56 18.44 -16.11
N ARG A 139 -2.05 19.61 -16.48
CA ARG A 139 -0.81 19.76 -17.27
C ARG A 139 0.43 19.20 -16.58
N TYR A 140 0.51 19.29 -15.25
CA TYR A 140 1.71 18.96 -14.49
C TYR A 140 1.67 17.57 -13.87
N ILE A 141 0.50 17.13 -13.43
CA ILE A 141 0.32 15.88 -12.70
C ILE A 141 -0.41 14.81 -13.50
N GLY A 142 -1.08 15.17 -14.60
CA GLY A 142 -1.93 14.27 -15.37
C GLY A 142 -1.22 13.01 -15.82
N ASN A 143 0.02 13.13 -16.29
CA ASN A 143 0.81 11.96 -16.70
C ASN A 143 1.04 10.96 -15.54
N ILE A 144 1.24 11.45 -14.32
CA ILE A 144 1.42 10.61 -13.14
C ILE A 144 0.11 9.86 -12.84
N VAL A 145 -1.01 10.59 -12.81
CA VAL A 145 -2.33 10.02 -12.53
C VAL A 145 -2.71 8.98 -13.58
N VAL A 146 -2.57 9.31 -14.88
CA VAL A 146 -2.87 8.38 -15.97
C VAL A 146 -2.00 7.12 -15.88
N LYS A 147 -0.71 7.27 -15.58
CA LYS A 147 0.20 6.15 -15.45
C LYS A 147 -0.17 5.24 -14.27
N GLN A 148 -0.55 5.81 -13.13
CA GLN A 148 -1.06 5.05 -12.00
C GLN A 148 -2.32 4.26 -12.37
N LEU A 149 -3.27 4.87 -13.10
CA LEU A 149 -4.48 4.20 -13.57
C LEU A 149 -4.17 3.03 -14.52
N GLN A 150 -3.20 3.21 -15.43
CA GLN A 150 -2.81 2.19 -16.41
C GLN A 150 -2.11 0.98 -15.78
N THR A 151 -1.47 1.16 -14.64
CA THR A 151 -0.77 0.07 -13.92
C THR A 151 -1.66 -0.65 -12.92
N ALA A 152 -2.89 -0.16 -12.68
CA ALA A 152 -3.81 -0.76 -11.74
C ALA A 152 -4.32 -2.12 -12.21
N GLU A 153 -4.14 -3.16 -11.40
CA GLU A 153 -4.82 -4.45 -11.56
C GLU A 153 -6.19 -4.44 -10.86
N LEU A 154 -6.30 -3.63 -9.80
CA LEU A 154 -7.56 -3.31 -9.12
C LEU A 154 -7.67 -1.81 -8.94
N LEU A 155 -8.76 -1.21 -9.43
CA LEU A 155 -9.07 0.20 -9.24
C LEU A 155 -10.17 0.35 -8.19
N ILE A 156 -9.90 1.13 -7.15
CA ILE A 156 -10.87 1.48 -6.12
C ILE A 156 -11.28 2.93 -6.29
N VAL A 157 -12.54 3.16 -6.65
CA VAL A 157 -13.13 4.49 -6.71
C VAL A 157 -13.62 4.86 -5.31
N ASN A 158 -12.90 5.77 -4.67
CA ASN A 158 -13.16 6.23 -3.32
C ASN A 158 -13.91 7.58 -3.30
N LYS A 159 -14.45 7.95 -2.16
CA LYS A 159 -15.21 9.20 -1.94
C LYS A 159 -16.38 9.38 -2.90
N THR A 160 -17.06 8.29 -3.18
CA THR A 160 -18.23 8.28 -4.08
C THR A 160 -19.42 9.08 -3.53
N ASP A 161 -19.42 9.32 -2.22
CA ASP A 161 -20.37 10.20 -1.52
C ASP A 161 -20.23 11.69 -1.87
N LEU A 162 -19.11 12.08 -2.48
CA LEU A 162 -18.85 13.47 -2.90
C LEU A 162 -19.31 13.77 -4.33
N VAL A 163 -19.83 12.79 -5.04
CA VAL A 163 -20.28 12.94 -6.44
C VAL A 163 -21.69 12.39 -6.64
N SER A 164 -22.39 12.89 -7.66
CA SER A 164 -23.69 12.32 -8.03
C SER A 164 -23.53 10.98 -8.76
N ASN A 165 -24.61 10.17 -8.78
CA ASN A 165 -24.62 8.89 -9.49
C ASN A 165 -24.33 9.05 -10.99
N GLU A 166 -24.77 10.16 -11.62
CA GLU A 166 -24.50 10.46 -13.02
C GLU A 166 -22.99 10.66 -13.25
N LYS A 167 -22.33 11.45 -12.39
CA LYS A 167 -20.88 11.65 -12.46
C LYS A 167 -20.12 10.36 -12.21
N LEU A 168 -20.59 9.54 -11.28
CA LEU A 168 -19.95 8.25 -10.98
C LEU A 168 -20.02 7.28 -12.17
N ALA A 169 -21.16 7.29 -12.89
CA ALA A 169 -21.35 6.46 -14.08
C ALA A 169 -20.50 6.91 -15.29
N GLU A 170 -19.98 8.13 -15.26
CA GLU A 170 -19.11 8.68 -16.30
C GLU A 170 -17.62 8.43 -16.03
N LEU A 171 -17.22 7.95 -14.84
CA LEU A 171 -15.83 7.67 -14.49
C LEU A 171 -15.32 6.42 -15.19
#